data_1998c0e8dc77d33ab44a3760f88fdcb6
#
_entry.id   1998c0e8dc77d33ab44a3760f88fdcb6
#
_cell.length_a   1.000
_cell.length_b   1.000
_cell.length_c   1.000
_cell.angle_alpha   90.00
_cell.angle_beta   90.00
_cell.angle_gamma   90.00
#
_symmetry.space_group_name_H-M   'P 1'
#
loop_
_entity.id
_entity.type
_entity.pdbx_description
1 polymer ?
#
loop_
_entity_poly.entity_id
_entity_poly.type
_entity_poly.pdbx_seq_one_letter_code
_entity_poly.pdbx_strand_id
1 'polypeptide(L)'
;MHWLNSANGCLYYAESVLPENGGTHKLMSNYADLWDMKNQGNSEVIYAVQFTNNPLYNDDGNWFHLYWNAAMYELQPGMIRDIANGRPYGMIRPTDKTLLTLFDRKNDSRFYKSFKMAFYANNKKTLPKWETLSYNGEVYFTPDPAKGQKEGKNKIELGDTAIYFSVQKCGLQPGTLEMKKYLANFKYVYMPYEMHDIEGHPVLVKHLDPTRPDKNTQAGAREWVRMRLGETYLIAAEAAGRKGDYELAAKYINVVRKRAAWADKEVKAPQYWKEEGGEMNDMNSTYDLIKVTPDELKSDFVTFILDERGRELLGEIYRWEDLVRCGVLYDWVMKFNGEAKAAGTMRPFHKLRPIPQNHIDRLKPAGKIEEEQNEGYY
;
A
#
# COMPACT_ATOMS: atom_id res chain seq x y z
N MET A 1 -18.77 16.83 -26.29
CA MET A 1 -19.21 15.63 -27.01
C MET A 1 -18.22 14.46 -26.98
N HIS A 2 -16.90 14.66 -27.15
CA HIS A 2 -15.91 13.55 -27.12
C HIS A 2 -15.91 12.73 -25.83
N TRP A 3 -16.06 13.36 -24.66
CA TRP A 3 -16.04 12.67 -23.35
C TRP A 3 -17.28 11.80 -23.10
N LEU A 4 -18.47 12.20 -23.57
CA LEU A 4 -19.67 11.39 -23.41
C LEU A 4 -19.62 10.12 -24.26
N ASN A 5 -19.02 10.19 -25.45
CA ASN A 5 -18.83 9.00 -26.29
C ASN A 5 -17.77 8.08 -25.72
N SER A 6 -16.70 8.62 -25.10
CA SER A 6 -15.69 7.81 -24.42
C SER A 6 -16.24 7.13 -23.17
N ALA A 7 -17.06 7.82 -22.37
CA ALA A 7 -17.70 7.24 -21.19
C ALA A 7 -18.68 6.12 -21.55
N ASN A 8 -19.46 6.26 -22.64
CA ASN A 8 -20.33 5.20 -23.15
C ASN A 8 -19.53 3.99 -23.63
N GLY A 9 -18.46 4.21 -24.38
CA GLY A 9 -17.57 3.15 -24.82
C GLY A 9 -16.88 2.43 -23.65
N CYS A 10 -16.32 3.18 -22.70
CA CYS A 10 -15.71 2.63 -21.50
C CYS A 10 -16.69 1.79 -20.68
N LEU A 11 -17.93 2.28 -20.51
CA LEU A 11 -18.98 1.53 -19.79
C LEU A 11 -19.30 0.23 -20.52
N TYR A 12 -19.56 0.27 -21.83
CA TYR A 12 -19.88 -0.90 -22.63
C TYR A 12 -18.81 -1.99 -22.57
N TYR A 13 -17.54 -1.60 -22.78
CA TYR A 13 -16.45 -2.58 -22.74
C TYR A 13 -16.17 -3.09 -21.33
N ALA A 14 -16.23 -2.25 -20.30
CA ALA A 14 -16.09 -2.70 -18.93
C ALA A 14 -17.20 -3.69 -18.57
N GLU A 15 -18.46 -3.36 -18.87
CA GLU A 15 -19.61 -4.23 -18.59
C GLU A 15 -19.53 -5.59 -19.32
N SER A 16 -18.98 -5.64 -20.52
CA SER A 16 -18.86 -6.89 -21.28
C SER A 16 -17.94 -7.92 -20.62
N VAL A 17 -17.09 -7.50 -19.71
CA VAL A 17 -16.15 -8.38 -18.97
C VAL A 17 -16.72 -8.80 -17.62
N LEU A 18 -17.79 -8.11 -17.13
CA LEU A 18 -18.35 -8.39 -15.83
C LEU A 18 -19.10 -9.74 -15.79
N PRO A 19 -19.01 -10.50 -14.69
CA PRO A 19 -19.67 -11.80 -14.56
C PRO A 19 -21.17 -11.79 -14.83
N GLU A 20 -21.86 -10.74 -14.36
CA GLU A 20 -23.30 -10.56 -14.56
C GLU A 20 -23.70 -10.39 -16.01
N ASN A 21 -22.77 -10.08 -16.90
CA ASN A 21 -22.97 -9.93 -18.36
C ASN A 21 -22.30 -11.05 -19.16
N GLY A 22 -21.94 -12.16 -18.50
CA GLY A 22 -21.37 -13.33 -19.16
C GLY A 22 -19.84 -13.38 -19.16
N GLY A 23 -19.16 -12.46 -18.47
CA GLY A 23 -17.71 -12.52 -18.25
C GLY A 23 -17.29 -13.74 -17.45
N THR A 24 -16.10 -14.28 -17.72
CA THR A 24 -15.60 -15.52 -17.12
C THR A 24 -14.82 -15.29 -15.82
N HIS A 25 -14.34 -14.08 -15.60
CA HIS A 25 -13.57 -13.72 -14.41
C HIS A 25 -14.47 -13.56 -13.19
N LYS A 26 -13.91 -13.79 -11.98
CA LYS A 26 -14.65 -13.66 -10.71
C LYS A 26 -13.75 -12.99 -9.67
N LEU A 27 -14.31 -12.09 -8.86
CA LEU A 27 -13.60 -11.53 -7.71
C LEU A 27 -13.19 -12.67 -6.75
N MET A 28 -11.98 -12.59 -6.24
CA MET A 28 -11.58 -13.42 -5.10
C MET A 28 -12.45 -13.07 -3.90
N SER A 29 -12.88 -14.06 -3.15
CA SER A 29 -13.75 -13.86 -1.98
C SER A 29 -13.07 -13.13 -0.84
N ASN A 30 -11.77 -13.33 -0.67
CA ASN A 30 -10.95 -12.63 0.30
C ASN A 30 -9.86 -11.83 -0.42
N TYR A 31 -9.74 -10.55 -0.07
CA TYR A 31 -8.74 -9.66 -0.68
C TYR A 31 -7.28 -10.12 -0.44
N ALA A 32 -7.00 -10.74 0.71
CA ALA A 32 -5.65 -11.24 0.99
C ALA A 32 -5.24 -12.39 0.04
N ASP A 33 -6.20 -13.25 -0.33
CA ASP A 33 -5.95 -14.42 -1.20
C ASP A 33 -5.56 -14.01 -2.61
N LEU A 34 -5.98 -12.80 -3.05
CA LEU A 34 -5.57 -12.22 -4.33
C LEU A 34 -4.03 -12.09 -4.45
N TRP A 35 -3.37 -11.86 -3.32
CA TRP A 35 -1.93 -11.61 -3.23
C TRP A 35 -1.11 -12.80 -2.71
N ASP A 36 -1.75 -13.94 -2.44
CA ASP A 36 -0.99 -15.16 -2.10
C ASP A 36 -0.29 -15.70 -3.34
N MET A 37 1.02 -15.97 -3.22
CA MET A 37 1.82 -16.55 -4.33
C MET A 37 1.28 -17.89 -4.85
N LYS A 38 0.53 -18.62 -4.02
CA LYS A 38 -0.13 -19.87 -4.44
C LYS A 38 -1.31 -19.66 -5.39
N ASN A 39 -1.83 -18.43 -5.42
CA ASN A 39 -3.00 -18.04 -6.21
C ASN A 39 -2.62 -17.19 -7.44
N GLN A 40 -1.37 -17.21 -7.89
CA GLN A 40 -1.02 -16.54 -9.15
C GLN A 40 -1.91 -17.02 -10.30
N GLY A 41 -2.30 -16.09 -11.18
CA GLY A 41 -3.26 -16.41 -12.26
C GLY A 41 -4.67 -16.76 -11.76
N ASN A 42 -5.07 -16.26 -10.57
CA ASN A 42 -6.39 -16.53 -10.00
C ASN A 42 -7.54 -15.97 -10.86
N SER A 43 -8.78 -16.31 -10.50
CA SER A 43 -9.98 -15.96 -11.26
C SER A 43 -10.23 -14.46 -11.45
N GLU A 44 -9.60 -13.59 -10.65
CA GLU A 44 -9.75 -12.15 -10.76
C GLU A 44 -8.78 -11.53 -11.76
N VAL A 45 -7.65 -12.18 -12.04
CA VAL A 45 -6.59 -11.66 -12.93
C VAL A 45 -7.04 -11.78 -14.38
N ILE A 46 -7.10 -10.65 -15.09
CA ILE A 46 -7.40 -10.57 -16.51
C ILE A 46 -6.12 -10.58 -17.33
N TYR A 47 -5.12 -9.83 -16.91
CA TYR A 47 -3.82 -9.77 -17.57
C TYR A 47 -2.70 -9.54 -16.56
N ALA A 48 -1.66 -10.36 -16.66
CA ALA A 48 -0.45 -10.22 -15.87
C ALA A 48 0.80 -10.47 -16.72
N VAL A 49 1.87 -9.76 -16.42
CA VAL A 49 3.21 -10.05 -16.94
C VAL A 49 3.77 -11.20 -16.11
N GLN A 50 4.13 -12.28 -16.79
CA GLN A 50 4.62 -13.50 -16.15
C GLN A 50 6.12 -13.41 -15.89
N PHE A 51 6.55 -13.91 -14.73
CA PHE A 51 7.94 -14.08 -14.34
C PHE A 51 8.19 -15.52 -13.89
N THR A 52 9.45 -15.92 -13.81
CA THR A 52 9.84 -17.27 -13.43
C THR A 52 11.12 -17.28 -12.60
N ASN A 53 11.34 -18.36 -11.83
CA ASN A 53 12.62 -18.57 -11.15
C ASN A 53 13.72 -19.16 -12.07
N ASN A 54 13.42 -19.43 -13.35
CA ASN A 54 14.41 -19.88 -14.31
C ASN A 54 15.22 -18.69 -14.86
N PRO A 55 16.51 -18.55 -14.55
CA PRO A 55 17.31 -17.39 -14.97
C PRO A 55 17.40 -17.21 -16.49
N LEU A 56 17.20 -18.27 -17.28
CA LEU A 56 17.23 -18.19 -18.75
C LEU A 56 16.05 -17.41 -19.33
N TYR A 57 14.94 -17.31 -18.60
CA TYR A 57 13.70 -16.69 -19.07
C TYR A 57 13.22 -15.52 -18.20
N ASN A 58 13.93 -15.21 -17.13
CA ASN A 58 13.49 -14.21 -16.16
C ASN A 58 14.25 -12.88 -16.25
N ASP A 59 15.39 -12.87 -16.95
CA ASP A 59 16.28 -11.71 -17.03
C ASP A 59 16.52 -11.13 -15.62
N ASP A 60 16.28 -9.83 -15.43
CA ASP A 60 16.37 -9.18 -14.10
C ASP A 60 15.22 -9.52 -13.15
N GLY A 61 14.16 -10.18 -13.63
CA GLY A 61 13.00 -10.57 -12.86
C GLY A 61 12.13 -9.41 -12.35
N ASN A 62 11.17 -9.73 -11.48
CA ASN A 62 10.30 -8.74 -10.87
C ASN A 62 10.94 -8.15 -9.59
N TRP A 63 11.23 -6.85 -9.60
CA TRP A 63 11.87 -6.14 -8.48
C TRP A 63 10.88 -5.45 -7.54
N PHE A 64 9.57 -5.50 -7.80
CA PHE A 64 8.60 -4.76 -6.98
C PHE A 64 8.60 -5.15 -5.51
N HIS A 65 8.93 -6.41 -5.19
CA HIS A 65 9.06 -6.86 -3.81
C HIS A 65 10.14 -6.11 -3.01
N LEU A 66 11.14 -5.50 -3.69
CA LEU A 66 12.19 -4.71 -3.06
C LEU A 66 11.70 -3.31 -2.70
N TYR A 67 11.01 -2.67 -3.66
CA TYR A 67 10.73 -1.24 -3.61
C TYR A 67 9.81 -0.83 -2.46
N TRP A 68 8.89 -1.73 -2.09
CA TRP A 68 7.87 -1.49 -1.06
C TRP A 68 8.28 -2.00 0.33
N ASN A 69 9.46 -2.57 0.47
CA ASN A 69 9.89 -3.16 1.73
C ASN A 69 10.67 -2.15 2.58
N ALA A 70 10.31 -2.03 3.86
CA ALA A 70 10.99 -1.17 4.81
C ALA A 70 12.49 -1.53 4.91
N ALA A 71 13.36 -0.53 4.74
CA ALA A 71 14.78 -0.77 4.52
C ALA A 71 15.49 -1.41 5.71
N MET A 72 15.04 -1.14 6.93
CA MET A 72 15.83 -1.38 8.14
C MET A 72 15.30 -2.51 9.03
N TYR A 73 14.28 -3.30 8.60
CA TYR A 73 13.72 -4.32 9.50
C TYR A 73 14.77 -5.32 9.99
N GLU A 74 15.71 -5.71 9.12
CA GLU A 74 16.74 -6.72 9.42
C GLU A 74 17.81 -6.25 10.41
N LEU A 75 17.93 -4.95 10.63
CA LEU A 75 18.86 -4.35 11.59
C LEU A 75 18.25 -4.18 12.98
N GLN A 76 16.95 -4.44 13.11
CA GLN A 76 16.27 -4.30 14.40
C GLN A 76 16.56 -5.48 15.32
N PRO A 77 16.53 -5.26 16.65
CA PRO A 77 16.74 -6.32 17.64
C PRO A 77 15.77 -7.50 17.45
N GLY A 78 16.30 -8.71 17.49
CA GLY A 78 15.54 -9.94 17.26
C GLY A 78 15.33 -10.31 15.79
N MET A 79 15.81 -9.49 14.85
CA MET A 79 15.60 -9.69 13.42
C MET A 79 16.87 -10.06 12.65
N ILE A 80 16.68 -10.77 11.55
CA ILE A 80 17.66 -11.00 10.48
C ILE A 80 16.90 -11.13 9.17
N ARG A 81 17.55 -10.77 8.06
CA ARG A 81 16.97 -10.95 6.73
C ARG A 81 16.62 -12.40 6.46
N ASP A 82 15.41 -12.63 5.99
CA ASP A 82 14.93 -13.91 5.49
C ASP A 82 14.11 -13.75 4.19
N ILE A 83 13.72 -14.87 3.58
CA ILE A 83 12.94 -14.84 2.35
C ILE A 83 11.51 -14.36 2.62
N ALA A 84 10.90 -14.80 3.72
CA ALA A 84 9.51 -14.52 4.04
C ALA A 84 9.22 -13.03 4.33
N ASN A 85 10.19 -12.33 4.95
CA ASN A 85 10.09 -10.90 5.21
C ASN A 85 10.49 -10.03 4.00
N GLY A 86 11.05 -10.65 2.96
CA GLY A 86 11.52 -9.97 1.76
C GLY A 86 12.91 -9.34 1.93
N ARG A 87 13.48 -8.86 0.83
CA ARG A 87 14.73 -8.12 0.83
C ARG A 87 14.42 -6.62 0.95
N PRO A 88 14.90 -5.93 2.01
CA PRO A 88 14.64 -4.51 2.17
C PRO A 88 15.45 -3.69 1.15
N TYR A 89 14.84 -2.64 0.62
CA TYR A 89 15.49 -1.70 -0.29
C TYR A 89 15.06 -0.25 -0.07
N GLY A 90 13.82 -0.02 0.45
CA GLY A 90 13.36 1.28 0.92
C GLY A 90 13.27 2.36 -0.16
N MET A 91 12.60 2.09 -1.28
CA MET A 91 12.43 3.10 -2.36
C MET A 91 11.06 3.78 -2.35
N ILE A 92 10.03 3.11 -1.89
CA ILE A 92 8.65 3.60 -1.94
C ILE A 92 8.00 3.36 -0.59
N ARG A 93 7.41 4.40 -0.02
CA ARG A 93 6.58 4.31 1.19
C ARG A 93 5.17 4.85 0.96
N PRO A 94 4.17 4.42 1.74
CA PRO A 94 2.83 5.00 1.67
C PRO A 94 2.84 6.45 2.15
N THR A 95 1.99 7.29 1.51
CA THR A 95 1.79 8.69 1.91
C THR A 95 0.94 8.79 3.18
N ASP A 96 0.98 9.95 3.82
CA ASP A 96 0.14 10.28 4.98
C ASP A 96 -1.34 10.07 4.69
N LYS A 97 -1.81 10.46 3.49
CA LYS A 97 -3.19 10.20 3.06
C LYS A 97 -3.51 8.71 3.12
N THR A 98 -2.61 7.86 2.62
CA THR A 98 -2.82 6.41 2.59
C THR A 98 -2.92 5.81 3.98
N LEU A 99 -2.04 6.21 4.89
CA LEU A 99 -1.97 5.65 6.24
C LEU A 99 -3.06 6.19 7.17
N LEU A 100 -3.43 7.49 7.03
CA LEU A 100 -4.23 8.16 8.04
C LEU A 100 -5.69 8.38 7.64
N THR A 101 -5.97 8.62 6.34
CA THR A 101 -7.30 9.12 5.94
C THR A 101 -7.97 8.41 4.77
N LEU A 102 -7.22 7.64 3.98
CA LEU A 102 -7.77 7.00 2.78
C LEU A 102 -8.75 5.86 3.13
N PHE A 103 -8.45 5.11 4.18
CA PHE A 103 -9.24 3.95 4.60
C PHE A 103 -10.05 4.23 5.86
N ASP A 104 -11.27 3.74 5.89
CA ASP A 104 -11.93 3.39 7.15
C ASP A 104 -11.30 2.07 7.65
N ARG A 105 -10.14 2.18 8.32
CA ARG A 105 -9.33 1.02 8.70
C ARG A 105 -10.06 0.02 9.57
N LYS A 106 -11.03 0.48 10.34
CA LYS A 106 -11.83 -0.38 11.22
C LYS A 106 -12.75 -1.31 10.43
N ASN A 107 -13.36 -0.79 9.37
CA ASN A 107 -14.42 -1.47 8.65
C ASN A 107 -14.00 -1.96 7.26
N ASP A 108 -12.96 -1.37 6.65
CA ASP A 108 -12.38 -1.77 5.36
C ASP A 108 -11.16 -2.66 5.58
N SER A 109 -11.30 -3.95 5.34
CA SER A 109 -10.26 -4.95 5.59
C SER A 109 -9.04 -4.80 4.67
N ARG A 110 -9.15 -4.06 3.55
CA ARG A 110 -8.07 -3.90 2.57
C ARG A 110 -6.82 -3.28 3.16
N PHE A 111 -6.94 -2.39 4.16
CA PHE A 111 -5.77 -1.81 4.82
C PHE A 111 -4.87 -2.90 5.43
N TYR A 112 -5.42 -3.70 6.35
CA TYR A 112 -4.67 -4.74 7.04
C TYR A 112 -4.34 -5.96 6.17
N LYS A 113 -5.06 -6.14 5.05
CA LYS A 113 -4.76 -7.15 4.03
C LYS A 113 -3.74 -6.67 3.00
N SER A 114 -3.45 -5.37 2.96
CA SER A 114 -2.41 -4.79 2.10
C SER A 114 -1.10 -4.51 2.83
N PHE A 115 -1.14 -4.24 4.14
CA PHE A 115 0.03 -3.84 4.90
C PHE A 115 0.44 -4.86 5.97
N LYS A 116 1.71 -5.17 5.98
CA LYS A 116 2.38 -5.88 7.08
C LYS A 116 2.80 -4.86 8.13
N MET A 117 2.12 -4.88 9.26
CA MET A 117 2.38 -3.98 10.39
C MET A 117 3.39 -4.58 11.37
N ALA A 118 3.43 -5.90 11.50
CA ALA A 118 4.25 -6.62 12.47
C ALA A 118 5.30 -7.50 11.79
N PHE A 119 6.50 -7.51 12.38
CA PHE A 119 7.56 -8.47 12.10
C PHE A 119 7.83 -9.28 13.35
N TYR A 120 8.07 -10.57 13.18
CA TYR A 120 8.24 -11.50 14.29
C TYR A 120 9.70 -11.92 14.42
N ALA A 121 10.19 -12.01 15.65
CA ALA A 121 11.58 -12.33 15.95
C ALA A 121 12.02 -13.66 15.31
N ASN A 122 13.08 -13.60 14.50
CA ASN A 122 13.66 -14.72 13.79
C ASN A 122 15.17 -14.88 14.04
N ASN A 123 15.75 -14.07 14.96
CA ASN A 123 17.16 -14.12 15.31
C ASN A 123 17.37 -14.18 16.84
N LYS A 124 17.62 -15.38 17.34
CA LYS A 124 17.85 -15.61 18.78
C LYS A 124 19.07 -14.85 19.35
N LYS A 125 20.06 -14.53 18.51
CA LYS A 125 21.32 -13.91 18.96
C LYS A 125 21.16 -12.42 19.29
N THR A 126 20.16 -11.75 18.75
CA THR A 126 19.95 -10.31 18.88
C THR A 126 18.64 -9.96 19.57
N LEU A 127 18.04 -10.90 20.31
CA LEU A 127 16.82 -10.62 21.08
C LEU A 127 17.07 -9.46 22.05
N PRO A 128 16.18 -8.46 22.10
CA PRO A 128 16.34 -7.32 22.99
C PRO A 128 16.22 -7.75 24.45
N LYS A 129 17.02 -7.13 25.31
CA LYS A 129 17.02 -7.39 26.75
C LYS A 129 16.49 -6.19 27.52
N TRP A 130 15.97 -6.44 28.69
CA TRP A 130 15.68 -5.38 29.66
C TRP A 130 16.99 -4.84 30.21
N GLU A 131 17.21 -3.55 30.03
CA GLU A 131 18.42 -2.85 30.44
C GLU A 131 18.06 -1.47 30.97
N THR A 132 18.83 -1.00 31.94
CA THR A 132 18.75 0.40 32.39
C THR A 132 19.26 1.30 31.28
N LEU A 133 18.45 2.28 30.87
CA LEU A 133 18.76 3.18 29.78
C LEU A 133 19.06 4.57 30.26
N SER A 134 20.09 5.20 29.70
CA SER A 134 20.49 6.57 30.01
C SER A 134 20.61 7.43 28.76
N TYR A 135 20.43 8.74 28.91
CA TYR A 135 20.61 9.73 27.87
C TYR A 135 21.36 10.94 28.45
N ASN A 136 22.46 11.34 27.84
CA ASN A 136 23.35 12.41 28.32
C ASN A 136 23.81 12.22 29.78
N GLY A 137 24.01 10.97 30.19
CA GLY A 137 24.47 10.63 31.55
C GLY A 137 23.34 10.49 32.59
N GLU A 138 22.11 10.82 32.25
CA GLU A 138 20.96 10.70 33.14
C GLU A 138 20.15 9.43 32.82
N VAL A 139 19.84 8.63 33.84
CA VAL A 139 18.98 7.44 33.70
C VAL A 139 17.55 7.87 33.44
N TYR A 140 16.96 7.40 32.34
CA TYR A 140 15.56 7.72 32.01
C TYR A 140 14.62 6.49 32.05
N PHE A 141 15.16 5.29 32.11
CA PHE A 141 14.39 4.04 32.24
C PHE A 141 15.17 3.03 33.08
N THR A 142 14.48 2.38 33.99
CA THR A 142 14.99 1.23 34.75
C THR A 142 13.94 0.12 34.67
N PRO A 143 14.30 -1.11 34.35
CA PRO A 143 13.38 -2.24 34.34
C PRO A 143 12.66 -2.38 35.70
N ASP A 144 11.36 -2.60 35.64
CA ASP A 144 10.50 -2.76 36.81
C ASP A 144 10.19 -4.25 37.04
N PRO A 145 10.79 -4.90 38.04
CA PRO A 145 10.53 -6.32 38.31
C PRO A 145 9.06 -6.64 38.64
N ALA A 146 8.30 -5.69 39.18
CA ALA A 146 6.89 -5.84 39.45
C ALA A 146 6.05 -5.98 38.16
N LYS A 147 6.55 -5.43 37.06
CA LYS A 147 5.97 -5.56 35.71
C LYS A 147 6.56 -6.75 34.93
N GLY A 148 7.35 -7.60 35.57
CA GLY A 148 8.04 -8.73 34.93
C GLY A 148 9.25 -8.32 34.11
N GLN A 149 9.72 -7.08 34.21
CA GLN A 149 10.90 -6.57 33.52
C GLN A 149 12.14 -6.86 34.41
N LYS A 150 12.91 -7.85 34.05
CA LYS A 150 14.11 -8.26 34.81
C LYS A 150 15.36 -7.88 34.02
N GLU A 151 16.25 -7.08 34.62
CA GLU A 151 17.54 -6.69 34.04
C GLU A 151 18.29 -7.88 33.44
N GLY A 152 18.78 -7.73 32.18
CA GLY A 152 19.51 -8.73 31.44
C GLY A 152 18.68 -9.88 30.85
N LYS A 153 17.38 -9.97 31.16
CA LYS A 153 16.48 -10.97 30.55
C LYS A 153 15.90 -10.47 29.23
N ASN A 154 15.62 -11.41 28.32
CA ASN A 154 15.01 -11.07 27.04
C ASN A 154 13.67 -10.36 27.25
N LYS A 155 13.40 -9.36 26.43
CA LYS A 155 12.08 -8.69 26.34
C LYS A 155 11.06 -9.55 25.59
N ILE A 156 11.54 -10.31 24.60
CA ILE A 156 10.75 -11.16 23.69
C ILE A 156 11.47 -12.48 23.43
N GLU A 157 10.74 -13.47 22.95
CA GLU A 157 11.30 -14.74 22.49
C GLU A 157 11.16 -14.88 20.96
N LEU A 158 11.76 -15.93 20.37
CA LEU A 158 11.59 -16.22 18.93
C LEU A 158 10.10 -16.42 18.61
N GLY A 159 9.66 -15.77 17.54
CA GLY A 159 8.27 -15.79 17.10
C GLY A 159 7.38 -14.71 17.73
N ASP A 160 7.84 -14.04 18.79
CA ASP A 160 7.13 -12.87 19.32
C ASP A 160 7.26 -11.67 18.37
N THR A 161 6.37 -10.67 18.51
CA THR A 161 6.50 -9.41 17.79
C THR A 161 7.86 -8.76 18.12
N ALA A 162 8.69 -8.55 17.09
CA ALA A 162 9.97 -7.84 17.19
C ALA A 162 9.86 -6.39 16.78
N ILE A 163 9.04 -6.09 15.75
CA ILE A 163 8.78 -4.73 15.26
C ILE A 163 7.28 -4.58 15.05
N TYR A 164 6.77 -3.41 15.37
CA TYR A 164 5.39 -3.04 15.08
C TYR A 164 5.32 -1.59 14.57
N PHE A 165 4.87 -1.42 13.33
CA PHE A 165 4.64 -0.12 12.70
C PHE A 165 3.20 0.31 12.99
N SER A 166 3.02 1.24 13.92
CA SER A 166 1.70 1.74 14.29
C SER A 166 1.33 2.97 13.46
N VAL A 167 0.09 3.07 13.04
CA VAL A 167 -0.45 4.29 12.41
C VAL A 167 -1.05 5.25 13.42
N GLN A 168 -1.00 4.90 14.71
CA GLN A 168 -1.43 5.80 15.78
C GLN A 168 -0.35 6.84 16.06
N LYS A 169 -0.81 8.09 16.27
CA LYS A 169 0.06 9.18 16.69
C LYS A 169 0.22 9.15 18.20
N CYS A 170 1.44 9.28 18.68
CA CYS A 170 1.73 9.43 20.11
C CYS A 170 1.88 10.90 20.55
N GLY A 171 1.96 11.84 19.59
CA GLY A 171 2.10 13.28 19.87
C GLY A 171 3.49 13.70 20.33
N LEU A 172 4.48 12.82 20.27
CA LEU A 172 5.85 13.07 20.70
C LEU A 172 6.78 13.28 19.50
N GLN A 173 7.78 14.14 19.66
CA GLN A 173 8.74 14.40 18.60
C GLN A 173 9.83 13.31 18.55
N PRO A 174 10.16 12.76 17.37
CA PRO A 174 11.27 11.81 17.19
C PRO A 174 12.59 12.37 17.73
N GLY A 175 13.38 11.51 18.38
CA GLY A 175 14.69 11.86 18.92
C GLY A 175 14.69 12.53 20.29
N THR A 176 13.54 12.99 20.81
CA THR A 176 13.44 13.61 22.15
C THR A 176 13.54 12.61 23.29
N LEU A 177 13.86 13.09 24.47
CA LEU A 177 13.91 12.27 25.69
C LEU A 177 12.53 11.71 26.04
N GLU A 178 11.46 12.48 25.81
CA GLU A 178 10.07 12.06 26.00
C GLU A 178 9.73 10.87 25.13
N MET A 179 10.09 10.92 23.83
CA MET A 179 9.92 9.79 22.91
C MET A 179 10.72 8.56 23.38
N LYS A 180 11.97 8.74 23.81
CA LYS A 180 12.80 7.64 24.33
C LYS A 180 12.17 6.99 25.56
N LYS A 181 11.67 7.78 26.53
CA LYS A 181 10.94 7.31 27.71
C LYS A 181 9.68 6.53 27.33
N TYR A 182 8.92 7.01 26.36
CA TYR A 182 7.73 6.36 25.87
C TYR A 182 8.06 4.98 25.26
N LEU A 183 9.05 4.94 24.37
CA LEU A 183 9.45 3.70 23.66
C LEU A 183 10.09 2.67 24.58
N ALA A 184 10.79 3.07 25.64
CA ALA A 184 11.44 2.16 26.58
C ALA A 184 10.47 1.18 27.26
N ASN A 185 9.18 1.50 27.33
CA ASN A 185 8.16 0.67 27.94
C ASN A 185 7.69 -0.50 27.05
N PHE A 186 8.02 -0.51 25.77
CA PHE A 186 7.64 -1.58 24.87
C PHE A 186 8.65 -2.74 24.91
N LYS A 187 8.14 -3.96 24.80
CA LYS A 187 9.00 -5.17 24.72
C LYS A 187 9.71 -5.29 23.39
N TYR A 188 9.14 -4.74 22.33
CA TYR A 188 9.58 -4.78 20.94
C TYR A 188 9.82 -3.38 20.41
N VAL A 189 10.40 -3.27 19.23
CA VAL A 189 10.55 -1.99 18.52
C VAL A 189 9.16 -1.51 18.09
N TYR A 190 8.61 -0.56 18.84
CA TYR A 190 7.35 0.10 18.51
C TYR A 190 7.66 1.39 17.76
N MET A 191 7.12 1.52 16.56
CA MET A 191 7.29 2.68 15.70
C MET A 191 5.95 3.40 15.55
N PRO A 192 5.65 4.43 16.34
CA PRO A 192 4.47 5.27 16.17
C PRO A 192 4.57 6.05 14.86
N TYR A 193 3.44 6.59 14.40
CA TYR A 193 3.35 7.27 13.11
C TYR A 193 4.43 8.36 12.91
N GLU A 194 4.75 9.13 13.94
CA GLU A 194 5.75 10.20 13.88
C GLU A 194 7.17 9.73 13.56
N MET A 195 7.44 8.44 13.72
CA MET A 195 8.74 7.83 13.41
C MET A 195 8.79 7.20 12.02
N HIS A 196 7.70 7.25 11.25
CA HIS A 196 7.70 6.66 9.92
C HIS A 196 8.52 7.49 8.94
N ASP A 197 9.45 6.81 8.27
CA ASP A 197 10.27 7.34 7.20
C ASP A 197 10.46 6.28 6.10
N ILE A 198 11.40 6.48 5.18
CA ILE A 198 11.66 5.53 4.10
C ILE A 198 12.30 4.22 4.61
N GLU A 199 12.91 4.23 5.79
CA GLU A 199 13.57 3.08 6.38
C GLU A 199 12.62 2.25 7.23
N GLY A 200 11.61 2.89 7.85
CA GLY A 200 10.66 2.26 8.76
C GLY A 200 9.22 2.69 8.52
N HIS A 201 8.40 1.82 7.94
CA HIS A 201 6.98 2.05 7.64
C HIS A 201 6.24 0.73 7.45
N PRO A 202 4.88 0.71 7.49
CA PRO A 202 4.08 -0.45 7.11
C PRO A 202 4.43 -0.95 5.70
N VAL A 203 4.74 -2.24 5.56
CA VAL A 203 5.23 -2.83 4.30
C VAL A 203 4.06 -3.32 3.46
N LEU A 204 4.02 -2.95 2.19
CA LEU A 204 3.00 -3.43 1.26
C LEU A 204 3.25 -4.91 0.90
N VAL A 205 2.30 -5.79 1.25
CA VAL A 205 2.44 -7.24 1.05
C VAL A 205 2.16 -7.71 -0.38
N LYS A 206 1.47 -6.92 -1.19
CA LYS A 206 1.03 -7.30 -2.54
C LYS A 206 2.16 -7.78 -3.45
N HIS A 207 3.37 -7.28 -3.22
CA HIS A 207 4.54 -7.60 -4.03
C HIS A 207 5.55 -8.52 -3.35
N LEU A 208 5.33 -8.90 -2.08
CA LEU A 208 6.24 -9.83 -1.40
C LEU A 208 6.31 -11.17 -2.14
N ASP A 209 7.52 -11.63 -2.38
CA ASP A 209 7.79 -12.90 -3.07
C ASP A 209 8.59 -13.85 -2.17
N PRO A 210 7.90 -14.76 -1.46
CA PRO A 210 8.54 -15.76 -0.62
C PRO A 210 9.11 -16.96 -1.40
N THR A 211 8.97 -16.99 -2.74
CA THR A 211 9.44 -18.10 -3.58
C THR A 211 10.82 -17.87 -4.19
N ARG A 212 11.46 -16.72 -3.88
CA ARG A 212 12.82 -16.41 -4.33
C ARG A 212 13.81 -17.50 -3.89
N PRO A 213 14.86 -17.79 -4.69
CA PRO A 213 15.85 -18.84 -4.37
C PRO A 213 16.58 -18.64 -3.04
N ASP A 214 16.86 -17.38 -2.68
CA ASP A 214 17.51 -17.02 -1.42
C ASP A 214 17.12 -15.61 -0.96
N LYS A 215 17.54 -15.25 0.26
CA LYS A 215 17.21 -13.98 0.91
C LYS A 215 17.80 -12.73 0.22
N ASN A 216 18.82 -12.87 -0.61
CA ASN A 216 19.52 -11.77 -1.28
C ASN A 216 19.11 -11.60 -2.74
N THR A 217 18.49 -12.61 -3.36
CA THR A 217 18.04 -12.58 -4.73
C THR A 217 17.10 -11.40 -4.97
N GLN A 218 17.39 -10.60 -5.98
CA GLN A 218 16.57 -9.45 -6.39
C GLN A 218 15.50 -9.85 -7.41
N ALA A 219 15.85 -10.76 -8.32
CA ALA A 219 14.95 -11.27 -9.34
C ALA A 219 13.82 -12.08 -8.70
N GLY A 220 12.64 -11.52 -8.61
CA GLY A 220 11.44 -12.22 -8.16
C GLY A 220 10.74 -12.93 -9.31
N ALA A 221 9.91 -13.92 -8.96
CA ALA A 221 9.10 -14.70 -9.90
C ALA A 221 7.59 -14.39 -9.77
N ARG A 222 7.23 -13.44 -8.92
CA ARG A 222 5.84 -12.99 -8.78
C ARG A 222 5.37 -12.34 -10.07
N GLU A 223 4.21 -12.78 -10.58
CA GLU A 223 3.55 -12.10 -11.69
C GLU A 223 3.23 -10.64 -11.36
N TRP A 224 3.30 -9.78 -12.36
CA TRP A 224 2.84 -8.40 -12.24
C TRP A 224 1.44 -8.28 -12.84
N VAL A 225 0.45 -8.23 -11.98
CA VAL A 225 -0.94 -8.04 -12.37
C VAL A 225 -1.13 -6.62 -12.91
N ARG A 226 -1.51 -6.52 -14.20
CA ARG A 226 -1.75 -5.26 -14.92
C ARG A 226 -3.22 -4.96 -15.14
N MET A 227 -4.06 -5.99 -15.10
CA MET A 227 -5.51 -5.81 -15.23
C MET A 227 -6.20 -6.90 -14.43
N ARG A 228 -7.16 -6.53 -13.63
CA ARG A 228 -7.99 -7.43 -12.83
C ARG A 228 -9.42 -6.94 -12.69
N LEU A 229 -10.32 -7.86 -12.40
CA LEU A 229 -11.76 -7.60 -12.38
C LEU A 229 -12.17 -6.49 -11.41
N GLY A 230 -11.51 -6.36 -10.25
CA GLY A 230 -11.75 -5.27 -9.30
C GLY A 230 -11.54 -3.88 -9.93
N GLU A 231 -10.51 -3.73 -10.77
CA GLU A 231 -10.32 -2.50 -11.56
C GLU A 231 -11.43 -2.30 -12.59
N THR A 232 -11.85 -3.38 -13.28
CA THR A 232 -12.92 -3.31 -14.30
C THR A 232 -14.22 -2.80 -13.69
N TYR A 233 -14.61 -3.27 -12.50
CA TYR A 233 -15.75 -2.72 -11.77
C TYR A 233 -15.61 -1.22 -11.49
N LEU A 234 -14.42 -0.75 -11.11
CA LEU A 234 -14.19 0.66 -10.85
C LEU A 234 -14.13 1.52 -12.12
N ILE A 235 -13.72 0.95 -13.26
CA ILE A 235 -13.83 1.60 -14.58
C ILE A 235 -15.32 1.75 -14.96
N ALA A 236 -16.12 0.70 -14.81
CA ALA A 236 -17.57 0.76 -15.06
C ALA A 236 -18.27 1.78 -14.15
N ALA A 237 -17.91 1.77 -12.85
CA ALA A 237 -18.44 2.73 -11.88
C ALA A 237 -18.08 4.17 -12.24
N GLU A 238 -16.82 4.42 -12.62
CA GLU A 238 -16.39 5.76 -13.04
C GLU A 238 -17.12 6.22 -14.30
N ALA A 239 -17.24 5.35 -15.29
CA ALA A 239 -17.96 5.66 -16.53
C ALA A 239 -19.44 5.99 -16.27
N ALA A 240 -20.13 5.21 -15.43
CA ALA A 240 -21.50 5.46 -15.02
C ALA A 240 -21.64 6.80 -14.28
N GLY A 241 -20.81 7.06 -13.27
CA GLY A 241 -20.87 8.30 -12.48
C GLY A 241 -20.56 9.56 -13.29
N ARG A 242 -19.60 9.47 -14.24
CA ARG A 242 -19.31 10.59 -15.17
C ARG A 242 -20.47 10.90 -16.12
N LYS A 243 -21.40 9.96 -16.34
CA LYS A 243 -22.66 10.16 -17.06
C LYS A 243 -23.77 10.68 -16.15
N GLY A 244 -23.56 10.78 -14.85
CA GLY A 244 -24.57 11.17 -13.86
C GLY A 244 -25.43 9.99 -13.37
N ASP A 245 -25.14 8.75 -13.78
CA ASP A 245 -25.82 7.56 -13.30
C ASP A 245 -25.16 7.05 -12.01
N TYR A 246 -25.48 7.73 -10.91
CA TYR A 246 -24.92 7.41 -9.59
C TYR A 246 -25.49 6.13 -8.98
N GLU A 247 -26.71 5.72 -9.40
CA GLU A 247 -27.27 4.42 -8.99
C GLU A 247 -26.42 3.27 -9.53
N LEU A 248 -26.11 3.29 -10.81
CA LEU A 248 -25.27 2.28 -11.44
C LEU A 248 -23.82 2.33 -10.91
N ALA A 249 -23.29 3.55 -10.71
CA ALA A 249 -21.96 3.73 -10.13
C ALA A 249 -21.88 3.13 -8.72
N ALA A 250 -22.84 3.42 -7.85
CA ALA A 250 -22.92 2.85 -6.50
C ALA A 250 -23.04 1.33 -6.53
N LYS A 251 -23.84 0.76 -7.44
CA LYS A 251 -23.97 -0.68 -7.63
C LYS A 251 -22.60 -1.32 -7.87
N TYR A 252 -21.81 -0.81 -8.82
CA TYR A 252 -20.50 -1.39 -9.14
C TYR A 252 -19.46 -1.17 -8.03
N ILE A 253 -19.44 -0.01 -7.39
CA ILE A 253 -18.57 0.25 -6.24
C ILE A 253 -18.89 -0.73 -5.10
N ASN A 254 -20.16 -0.97 -4.84
CA ASN A 254 -20.60 -1.84 -3.75
C ASN A 254 -20.28 -3.31 -3.97
N VAL A 255 -20.11 -3.78 -5.22
CA VAL A 255 -19.56 -5.11 -5.50
C VAL A 255 -18.13 -5.22 -4.94
N VAL A 256 -17.29 -4.22 -5.22
CA VAL A 256 -15.91 -4.17 -4.72
C VAL A 256 -15.89 -4.00 -3.19
N ARG A 257 -16.73 -3.13 -2.64
CA ARG A 257 -16.80 -2.87 -1.19
C ARG A 257 -17.33 -4.06 -0.39
N LYS A 258 -18.21 -4.86 -0.96
CA LYS A 258 -18.66 -6.10 -0.32
C LYS A 258 -17.51 -7.05 -0.04
N ARG A 259 -16.57 -7.17 -0.98
CA ARG A 259 -15.33 -7.94 -0.81
C ARG A 259 -14.32 -7.23 0.10
N ALA A 260 -14.32 -5.90 0.10
CA ALA A 260 -13.44 -5.07 0.92
C ALA A 260 -13.80 -5.07 2.41
N ALA A 261 -15.06 -5.31 2.75
CA ALA A 261 -15.51 -5.45 4.13
C ALA A 261 -14.85 -6.66 4.83
N TRP A 262 -14.81 -6.63 6.15
CA TRP A 262 -14.60 -7.88 6.90
C TRP A 262 -15.79 -8.81 6.64
N ALA A 263 -15.50 -10.06 6.34
CA ALA A 263 -16.54 -11.06 6.13
C ALA A 263 -17.14 -11.53 7.46
N ASP A 264 -18.35 -12.06 7.40
CA ASP A 264 -18.95 -12.71 8.56
C ASP A 264 -18.06 -13.87 9.03
N LYS A 265 -17.83 -13.97 10.34
CA LYS A 265 -16.94 -14.96 10.98
C LYS A 265 -15.47 -14.89 10.58
N GLU A 266 -15.03 -13.80 9.96
CA GLU A 266 -13.62 -13.62 9.64
C GLU A 266 -12.81 -13.29 10.90
N VAL A 267 -11.75 -14.08 11.16
CA VAL A 267 -10.82 -13.84 12.27
C VAL A 267 -9.89 -12.71 11.90
N LYS A 268 -9.93 -11.65 12.70
CA LYS A 268 -9.11 -10.45 12.48
C LYS A 268 -7.73 -10.62 13.11
N ALA A 269 -6.69 -10.10 12.45
CA ALA A 269 -5.32 -10.17 12.95
C ALA A 269 -5.13 -9.28 14.21
N PRO A 270 -4.13 -9.59 15.08
CA PRO A 270 -3.89 -8.82 16.32
C PRO A 270 -3.68 -7.32 16.12
N GLN A 271 -3.10 -6.89 15.00
CA GLN A 271 -2.90 -5.47 14.68
C GLN A 271 -4.22 -4.70 14.56
N TYR A 272 -5.29 -5.33 14.12
CA TYR A 272 -6.61 -4.72 14.08
C TYR A 272 -7.05 -4.21 15.47
N TRP A 273 -6.89 -5.05 16.49
CA TRP A 273 -7.27 -4.71 17.86
C TRP A 273 -6.42 -3.59 18.45
N LYS A 274 -5.13 -3.61 18.13
CA LYS A 274 -4.17 -2.62 18.63
C LYS A 274 -4.40 -1.23 18.04
N GLU A 275 -4.76 -1.18 16.76
CA GLU A 275 -4.87 0.08 16.03
C GLU A 275 -6.27 0.67 16.07
N GLU A 276 -7.30 -0.15 15.85
CA GLU A 276 -8.65 0.36 15.63
C GLU A 276 -9.57 0.17 16.85
N GLY A 277 -9.10 -0.53 17.86
CA GLY A 277 -9.93 -0.91 18.98
C GLY A 277 -11.01 -1.92 18.58
N GLY A 278 -11.87 -2.26 19.49
CA GLY A 278 -12.92 -3.24 19.29
C GLY A 278 -12.71 -4.47 20.17
N GLU A 279 -13.49 -5.51 19.93
CA GLU A 279 -13.41 -6.76 20.67
C GLU A 279 -12.84 -7.87 19.79
N MET A 280 -11.96 -8.70 20.37
CA MET A 280 -11.30 -9.80 19.64
C MET A 280 -12.31 -10.76 19.00
N ASN A 281 -13.50 -10.89 19.56
CA ASN A 281 -14.56 -11.78 19.10
C ASN A 281 -15.62 -11.10 18.21
N ASP A 282 -15.45 -9.83 17.87
CA ASP A 282 -16.31 -9.17 16.90
C ASP A 282 -16.00 -9.70 15.49
N MET A 283 -16.80 -10.66 15.04
CA MET A 283 -16.68 -11.34 13.75
C MET A 283 -17.86 -11.06 12.82
N ASN A 284 -18.60 -9.97 13.05
CA ASN A 284 -19.69 -9.59 12.16
C ASN A 284 -19.15 -8.95 10.87
N SER A 285 -19.92 -9.12 9.77
CA SER A 285 -19.61 -8.42 8.54
C SER A 285 -19.73 -6.91 8.71
N THR A 286 -18.77 -6.17 8.13
CA THR A 286 -18.76 -4.71 8.14
C THR A 286 -19.32 -4.09 6.85
N TYR A 287 -19.90 -4.87 5.95
CA TYR A 287 -20.33 -4.38 4.65
C TYR A 287 -21.34 -3.22 4.76
N ASP A 288 -22.31 -3.32 5.65
CA ASP A 288 -23.32 -2.27 5.84
C ASP A 288 -22.75 -0.93 6.36
N LEU A 289 -21.54 -0.97 6.93
CA LEU A 289 -20.83 0.22 7.43
C LEU A 289 -20.00 0.92 6.36
N ILE A 290 -19.64 0.23 5.27
CA ILE A 290 -18.81 0.79 4.21
C ILE A 290 -19.50 0.85 2.84
N LYS A 291 -20.70 0.30 2.67
CA LYS A 291 -21.45 0.44 1.42
C LYS A 291 -21.75 1.91 1.13
N VAL A 292 -21.75 2.28 -0.13
CA VAL A 292 -22.00 3.65 -0.58
C VAL A 292 -23.40 3.79 -1.19
N THR A 293 -23.99 4.96 -0.97
CA THR A 293 -25.27 5.36 -1.56
C THR A 293 -25.06 6.27 -2.78
N PRO A 294 -26.00 6.36 -3.71
CA PRO A 294 -25.94 7.28 -4.84
C PRO A 294 -25.77 8.74 -4.41
N ASP A 295 -26.40 9.17 -3.32
CA ASP A 295 -26.33 10.55 -2.84
C ASP A 295 -24.93 10.93 -2.34
N GLU A 296 -24.21 10.02 -1.72
CA GLU A 296 -22.81 10.24 -1.33
C GLU A 296 -21.89 10.47 -2.52
N LEU A 297 -22.22 9.92 -3.69
CA LEU A 297 -21.43 10.08 -4.91
C LEU A 297 -21.65 11.44 -5.61
N LYS A 298 -22.79 12.07 -5.40
CA LYS A 298 -23.17 13.31 -6.12
C LYS A 298 -22.31 14.51 -5.75
N SER A 299 -21.81 14.60 -4.53
CA SER A 299 -21.14 15.80 -4.00
C SER A 299 -19.79 16.07 -4.67
N ASP A 300 -18.94 15.04 -4.80
CA ASP A 300 -17.63 15.10 -5.45
C ASP A 300 -17.24 13.71 -5.96
N PHE A 301 -17.85 13.32 -7.07
CA PHE A 301 -17.68 12.00 -7.64
C PHE A 301 -16.23 11.71 -8.04
N VAL A 302 -15.52 12.71 -8.58
CA VAL A 302 -14.13 12.52 -9.05
C VAL A 302 -13.20 12.21 -7.88
N THR A 303 -13.28 12.96 -6.79
CA THR A 303 -12.49 12.66 -5.59
C THR A 303 -12.88 11.31 -5.00
N PHE A 304 -14.18 11.01 -4.95
CA PHE A 304 -14.66 9.74 -4.41
C PHE A 304 -14.10 8.54 -5.17
N ILE A 305 -14.22 8.53 -6.51
CA ILE A 305 -13.76 7.39 -7.33
C ILE A 305 -12.23 7.26 -7.32
N LEU A 306 -11.50 8.39 -7.27
CA LEU A 306 -10.05 8.38 -7.11
C LEU A 306 -9.62 7.77 -5.76
N ASP A 307 -10.36 8.06 -4.68
CA ASP A 307 -10.09 7.48 -3.38
C ASP A 307 -10.46 5.99 -3.34
N GLU A 308 -11.56 5.59 -3.99
CA GLU A 308 -11.93 4.18 -4.08
C GLU A 308 -10.89 3.37 -4.90
N ARG A 309 -10.45 3.91 -6.04
CA ARG A 309 -9.34 3.34 -6.81
C ARG A 309 -8.04 3.30 -5.98
N GLY A 310 -7.79 4.35 -5.20
CA GLY A 310 -6.66 4.39 -4.27
C GLY A 310 -6.67 3.29 -3.21
N ARG A 311 -7.85 2.93 -2.68
CA ARG A 311 -8.02 1.82 -1.72
C ARG A 311 -7.85 0.47 -2.40
N GLU A 312 -8.50 0.28 -3.53
CA GLU A 312 -8.53 -1.00 -4.22
C GLU A 312 -7.20 -1.33 -4.90
N LEU A 313 -6.62 -0.37 -5.61
CA LEU A 313 -5.44 -0.54 -6.47
C LEU A 313 -4.15 -0.03 -5.82
N LEU A 314 -4.12 0.08 -4.49
CA LEU A 314 -2.96 0.55 -3.75
C LEU A 314 -1.69 -0.21 -4.15
N GLY A 315 -0.67 0.53 -4.60
CA GLY A 315 0.63 -0.05 -4.98
C GLY A 315 0.67 -0.80 -6.32
N GLU A 316 -0.43 -0.85 -7.07
CA GLU A 316 -0.50 -1.54 -8.36
C GLU A 316 -0.08 -0.63 -9.55
N ILE A 317 0.49 0.53 -9.25
CA ILE A 317 1.11 1.47 -10.20
C ILE A 317 0.13 2.15 -11.17
N TYR A 318 -1.09 2.43 -10.71
CA TYR A 318 -2.09 3.18 -11.50
C TYR A 318 -2.22 4.65 -11.07
N ARG A 319 -1.68 5.01 -9.90
CA ARG A 319 -2.02 6.28 -9.26
C ARG A 319 -1.63 7.50 -10.06
N TRP A 320 -0.47 7.46 -10.71
CA TRP A 320 -0.01 8.58 -11.53
C TRP A 320 -0.96 8.85 -12.69
N GLU A 321 -1.29 7.81 -13.45
CA GLU A 321 -2.20 7.88 -14.58
C GLU A 321 -3.60 8.33 -14.16
N ASP A 322 -4.11 7.83 -13.05
CA ASP A 322 -5.40 8.23 -12.49
C ASP A 322 -5.45 9.73 -12.18
N LEU A 323 -4.41 10.25 -11.52
CA LEU A 323 -4.34 11.68 -11.17
C LEU A 323 -4.14 12.57 -12.39
N VAL A 324 -3.35 12.13 -13.39
CA VAL A 324 -3.14 12.84 -14.65
C VAL A 324 -4.43 12.92 -15.44
N ARG A 325 -5.11 11.79 -15.71
CA ARG A 325 -6.32 11.76 -16.51
C ARG A 325 -7.50 12.50 -15.88
N CYS A 326 -7.50 12.62 -14.55
CA CYS A 326 -8.48 13.42 -13.80
C CYS A 326 -8.09 14.89 -13.64
N GLY A 327 -6.90 15.31 -14.11
CA GLY A 327 -6.44 16.70 -14.09
C GLY A 327 -6.03 17.20 -12.69
N VAL A 328 -5.79 16.31 -11.73
CA VAL A 328 -5.56 16.67 -10.31
C VAL A 328 -4.17 16.32 -9.81
N LEU A 329 -3.25 15.86 -10.68
CA LEU A 329 -1.93 15.35 -10.27
C LEU A 329 -1.17 16.36 -9.39
N TYR A 330 -1.00 17.58 -9.86
CA TYR A 330 -0.23 18.60 -9.13
C TYR A 330 -0.82 18.89 -7.77
N ASP A 331 -2.13 19.19 -7.73
CA ASP A 331 -2.83 19.56 -6.50
C ASP A 331 -2.82 18.43 -5.46
N TRP A 332 -3.01 17.20 -5.92
CA TRP A 332 -3.00 16.03 -5.02
C TRP A 332 -1.61 15.71 -4.49
N VAL A 333 -0.57 15.78 -5.34
CA VAL A 333 0.82 15.58 -4.88
C VAL A 333 1.18 16.64 -3.86
N MET A 334 0.90 17.92 -4.14
CA MET A 334 1.20 19.03 -3.21
C MET A 334 0.40 18.97 -1.91
N LYS A 335 -0.81 18.38 -1.95
CA LYS A 335 -1.66 18.23 -0.77
C LYS A 335 -1.29 17.02 0.09
N PHE A 336 -0.96 15.89 -0.54
CA PHE A 336 -0.90 14.60 0.13
C PHE A 336 0.48 13.92 0.16
N ASN A 337 1.48 14.46 -0.54
CA ASN A 337 2.85 13.98 -0.50
C ASN A 337 3.76 15.03 0.13
N GLY A 338 3.96 14.91 1.44
CA GLY A 338 4.76 15.87 2.20
C GLY A 338 6.21 15.96 1.72
N GLU A 339 6.80 14.85 1.29
CA GLU A 339 8.18 14.81 0.76
C GLU A 339 8.31 15.54 -0.57
N ALA A 340 7.40 15.28 -1.51
CA ALA A 340 7.38 16.00 -2.79
C ALA A 340 7.14 17.49 -2.60
N LYS A 341 6.27 17.86 -1.65
CA LYS A 341 6.05 19.25 -1.26
C LYS A 341 7.29 19.90 -0.67
N ALA A 342 7.97 19.21 0.25
CA ALA A 342 9.20 19.70 0.88
C ALA A 342 10.36 19.84 -0.13
N ALA A 343 10.48 18.89 -1.06
CA ALA A 343 11.47 18.95 -2.14
C ALA A 343 11.24 20.13 -3.11
N GLY A 344 10.00 20.62 -3.24
CA GLY A 344 9.66 21.79 -4.03
C GLY A 344 9.93 21.66 -5.53
N THR A 345 10.07 20.42 -6.04
CA THR A 345 10.43 20.16 -7.45
C THR A 345 9.23 19.89 -8.34
N MET A 346 8.07 19.54 -7.75
CA MET A 346 6.85 19.28 -8.52
C MET A 346 6.33 20.54 -9.21
N ARG A 347 5.91 20.42 -10.47
CA ARG A 347 5.34 21.50 -11.28
C ARG A 347 4.08 21.04 -12.01
N PRO A 348 3.16 21.94 -12.38
CA PRO A 348 1.93 21.58 -13.11
C PRO A 348 2.18 20.88 -14.45
N PHE A 349 3.29 21.16 -15.12
CA PHE A 349 3.62 20.54 -16.41
C PHE A 349 4.05 19.06 -16.27
N HIS A 350 4.39 18.57 -15.09
CA HIS A 350 4.76 17.18 -14.88
C HIS A 350 3.61 16.16 -15.16
N LYS A 351 2.44 16.65 -15.52
CA LYS A 351 1.37 15.82 -16.13
C LYS A 351 1.82 15.13 -17.42
N LEU A 352 2.80 15.71 -18.11
CA LEU A 352 3.49 15.08 -19.23
C LEU A 352 4.91 14.67 -18.82
N ARG A 353 5.49 13.73 -19.54
CA ARG A 353 6.89 13.33 -19.36
C ARG A 353 7.76 14.05 -20.39
N PRO A 354 9.07 14.29 -20.09
CA PRO A 354 9.97 14.83 -21.12
C PRO A 354 10.10 13.84 -22.27
N ILE A 355 10.11 14.37 -23.48
CA ILE A 355 10.46 13.60 -24.67
C ILE A 355 11.98 13.38 -24.65
N PRO A 356 12.46 12.12 -24.78
CA PRO A 356 13.90 11.85 -24.75
C PRO A 356 14.66 12.65 -25.82
N GLN A 357 15.76 13.32 -25.44
CA GLN A 357 16.55 14.16 -26.36
C GLN A 357 16.98 13.39 -27.61
N ASN A 358 17.40 12.14 -27.46
CA ASN A 358 17.80 11.30 -28.59
C ASN A 358 16.66 11.00 -29.59
N HIS A 359 15.39 11.15 -29.20
CA HIS A 359 14.26 11.09 -30.12
C HIS A 359 14.19 12.38 -30.95
N ILE A 360 14.27 13.55 -30.30
CA ILE A 360 14.23 14.86 -30.95
C ILE A 360 15.35 14.96 -31.98
N ASP A 361 16.59 14.56 -31.61
CA ASP A 361 17.77 14.62 -32.48
C ASP A 361 17.68 13.73 -33.74
N ARG A 362 16.82 12.68 -33.66
CA ARG A 362 16.62 11.74 -34.81
C ARG A 362 15.47 12.10 -35.73
N LEU A 363 14.71 13.16 -35.41
CA LEU A 363 13.65 13.64 -36.33
C LEU A 363 14.26 14.11 -37.66
N LYS A 364 13.49 13.98 -38.75
CA LYS A 364 13.89 14.40 -40.09
C LYS A 364 12.80 15.29 -40.69
N PRO A 365 13.02 16.59 -40.86
CA PRO A 365 14.25 17.35 -40.46
C PRO A 365 14.48 17.30 -38.96
N ALA A 366 15.70 17.58 -38.51
CA ALA A 366 16.02 17.62 -37.09
C ALA A 366 15.06 18.59 -36.37
N GLY A 367 14.47 18.10 -35.28
CA GLY A 367 13.51 18.88 -34.47
C GLY A 367 14.21 19.98 -33.68
N LYS A 368 13.50 21.05 -33.41
CA LYS A 368 13.90 22.06 -32.44
C LYS A 368 13.34 21.70 -31.08
N ILE A 369 14.15 21.83 -30.05
CA ILE A 369 13.74 21.44 -28.70
C ILE A 369 12.48 22.20 -28.24
N GLU A 370 12.34 23.46 -28.55
CA GLU A 370 11.22 24.33 -28.20
C GLU A 370 9.91 23.93 -28.90
N GLU A 371 10.00 23.28 -30.08
CA GLU A 371 8.86 22.86 -30.87
C GLU A 371 8.43 21.41 -30.55
N GLU A 372 9.39 20.56 -30.24
CA GLU A 372 9.19 19.12 -30.10
C GLU A 372 9.04 18.66 -28.65
N GLN A 373 9.63 19.41 -27.68
CA GLN A 373 9.58 19.04 -26.28
C GLN A 373 8.28 19.48 -25.62
N ASN A 374 7.82 18.74 -24.63
CA ASN A 374 6.70 19.16 -23.80
C ASN A 374 7.07 20.42 -23.01
N GLU A 375 6.07 21.30 -22.84
CA GLU A 375 6.19 22.55 -22.09
C GLU A 375 6.82 22.33 -20.72
N GLY A 376 7.79 23.18 -20.36
CA GLY A 376 8.49 23.15 -19.06
C GLY A 376 9.74 22.27 -19.00
N TYR A 377 10.09 21.58 -20.10
CA TYR A 377 11.29 20.72 -20.19
C TYR A 377 12.38 21.26 -21.14
N TYR A 378 12.25 22.52 -21.56
CA TYR A 378 13.23 23.20 -22.43
C TYR A 378 13.61 24.54 -21.85
#